data_b4d91603151cd0691eecfb31ed6b780c
#
_entry.id   b4d91603151cd0691eecfb31ed6b780c
#
_cell.length_a   1.000
_cell.length_b   1.000
_cell.length_c   1.000
_cell.angle_alpha   90.00
_cell.angle_beta   90.00
_cell.angle_gamma   90.00
#
_symmetry.space_group_name_H-M   'P 1'
#
loop_
_entity.id
_entity.type
_entity.pdbx_description
1 polymer ?
#
loop_
_entity_poly.entity_id
_entity_poly.type
_entity_poly.pdbx_seq_one_letter_code
_entity_poly.pdbx_strand_id
1 'polypeptide(L)'
;WGGAVMWRGTTRAKPIRTGASFVGLGTHHHRVVFYPISQPDADGLATINWIAEITMDNSAGWGNGDWNKKVAIDHFIHHFEGWNYDWIDIPGMLRGADAVYEYPMIDRDPVPSWVDWHVALLGDAAHAMYPTGSNGASQAIVDARVLGAAMVSKGVNGEALQLYNGTLCEPISAVVLRNRG
;
A
#
# COMPACT_ATOMS: atom_id res chain seq x y z
N TRP A 1 0.81 12.26 7.46
CA TRP A 1 1.64 12.15 6.26
C TRP A 1 3.12 11.99 6.63
N GLY A 2 3.77 10.97 6.03
CA GLY A 2 5.17 10.63 6.33
C GLY A 2 6.21 11.28 5.42
N GLY A 3 5.83 12.31 4.64
CA GLY A 3 6.75 13.01 3.75
C GLY A 3 6.99 12.33 2.40
N ALA A 4 6.33 11.20 2.10
CA ALA A 4 6.46 10.54 0.81
C ALA A 4 5.19 10.71 -0.04
N VAL A 5 5.38 10.80 -1.34
CA VAL A 5 4.33 10.82 -2.36
C VAL A 5 4.50 9.60 -3.26
N MET A 6 3.38 8.96 -3.58
CA MET A 6 3.33 7.81 -4.46
C MET A 6 2.53 8.15 -5.71
N TRP A 7 3.03 7.74 -6.87
CA TRP A 7 2.27 7.67 -8.11
C TRP A 7 2.03 6.23 -8.47
N ARG A 8 0.81 5.93 -8.85
CA ARG A 8 0.38 4.56 -9.17
C ARG A 8 -0.25 4.51 -10.54
N GLY A 9 0.09 3.47 -11.28
CA GLY A 9 -0.49 3.20 -12.58
C GLY A 9 -0.37 1.74 -12.96
N THR A 10 -0.94 1.41 -14.11
CA THR A 10 -0.79 0.09 -14.72
C THR A 10 -0.35 0.26 -16.18
N THR A 11 0.54 -0.61 -16.63
CA THR A 11 1.06 -0.61 -17.99
C THR A 11 0.98 -2.00 -18.60
N ARG A 12 0.61 -2.10 -19.86
CA ARG A 12 0.70 -3.36 -20.59
C ARG A 12 2.12 -3.58 -21.08
N ALA A 13 2.78 -4.60 -20.53
CA ALA A 13 4.17 -4.94 -20.87
C ALA A 13 4.42 -6.45 -20.70
N LYS A 14 5.55 -6.92 -21.26
CA LYS A 14 6.02 -8.28 -21.00
C LYS A 14 6.41 -8.41 -19.53
N PRO A 15 5.91 -9.43 -18.82
CA PRO A 15 6.34 -9.70 -17.46
C PRO A 15 7.84 -9.99 -17.37
N ILE A 16 8.45 -9.57 -16.26
CA ILE A 16 9.88 -9.66 -16.09
C ILE A 16 10.26 -11.02 -15.51
N ARG A 17 11.41 -11.55 -15.93
CA ARG A 17 12.04 -12.79 -15.43
C ARG A 17 11.07 -13.98 -15.46
N THR A 18 10.56 -14.41 -14.30
CA THR A 18 9.72 -15.61 -14.16
C THR A 18 8.28 -15.41 -14.62
N GLY A 19 7.90 -14.21 -15.04
CA GLY A 19 6.51 -13.86 -15.36
C GLY A 19 5.64 -13.54 -14.13
N ALA A 20 6.13 -13.78 -12.92
CA ALA A 20 5.46 -13.50 -11.65
C ALA A 20 6.37 -12.73 -10.66
N SER A 21 7.45 -12.12 -11.16
CA SER A 21 8.43 -11.43 -10.32
C SER A 21 7.85 -10.13 -9.75
N PHE A 22 8.00 -9.97 -8.43
CA PHE A 22 7.89 -8.68 -7.75
C PHE A 22 9.28 -8.01 -7.80
N VAL A 23 9.34 -6.77 -8.23
CA VAL A 23 10.59 -6.02 -8.34
C VAL A 23 10.50 -4.72 -7.56
N GLY A 24 11.50 -4.46 -6.74
CA GLY A 24 11.72 -3.19 -6.06
C GLY A 24 13.09 -2.63 -6.45
N LEU A 25 13.13 -1.39 -6.89
CA LEU A 25 14.34 -0.67 -7.26
C LEU A 25 14.40 0.65 -6.51
N GLY A 26 15.59 1.08 -6.16
CA GLY A 26 15.83 2.41 -5.61
C GLY A 26 16.37 2.42 -4.21
N THR A 27 16.11 3.53 -3.53
CA THR A 27 16.58 3.85 -2.19
C THR A 27 15.42 4.15 -1.25
N HIS A 28 15.73 4.56 -0.03
CA HIS A 28 14.72 5.06 0.91
C HIS A 28 14.00 6.34 0.42
N HIS A 29 14.66 7.14 -0.42
CA HIS A 29 14.11 8.42 -0.89
C HIS A 29 13.45 8.38 -2.26
N HIS A 30 13.89 7.47 -3.13
CA HIS A 30 13.34 7.27 -4.47
C HIS A 30 13.19 5.79 -4.70
N ARG A 31 11.99 5.33 -5.01
CA ARG A 31 11.69 3.92 -5.16
C ARG A 31 10.66 3.67 -6.26
N VAL A 32 10.85 2.59 -7.00
CA VAL A 32 9.83 2.05 -7.89
C VAL A 32 9.62 0.58 -7.54
N VAL A 33 8.36 0.20 -7.41
CA VAL A 33 7.93 -1.18 -7.21
C VAL A 33 7.00 -1.56 -8.35
N PHE A 34 7.16 -2.75 -8.92
CA PHE A 34 6.29 -3.23 -9.98
C PHE A 34 6.20 -4.74 -10.01
N TYR A 35 5.04 -5.24 -10.44
CA TYR A 35 4.73 -6.66 -10.53
C TYR A 35 3.51 -6.90 -11.43
N PRO A 36 3.41 -8.07 -12.11
CA PRO A 36 2.24 -8.40 -12.90
C PRO A 36 1.02 -8.66 -12.01
N ILE A 37 -0.14 -8.20 -12.44
CA ILE A 37 -1.44 -8.42 -11.80
C ILE A 37 -2.42 -9.19 -12.70
N SER A 38 -1.98 -9.62 -13.88
CA SER A 38 -2.70 -10.53 -14.76
C SER A 38 -1.76 -11.60 -15.32
N GLN A 39 -2.34 -12.68 -15.84
CA GLN A 39 -1.59 -13.60 -16.69
C GLN A 39 -1.27 -12.92 -18.02
N PRO A 40 -0.17 -13.30 -18.70
CA PRO A 40 0.09 -12.86 -20.07
C PRO A 40 -1.02 -13.30 -21.02
N ASP A 41 -1.34 -12.43 -21.98
CA ASP A 41 -2.24 -12.74 -23.09
C ASP A 41 -1.53 -13.47 -24.26
N ALA A 42 -2.20 -13.57 -25.41
CA ALA A 42 -1.67 -14.22 -26.61
C ALA A 42 -0.41 -13.55 -27.17
N ASP A 43 -0.22 -12.25 -26.90
CA ASP A 43 0.94 -11.47 -27.31
C ASP A 43 2.07 -11.53 -26.27
N GLY A 44 1.86 -12.26 -25.18
CA GLY A 44 2.78 -12.36 -24.05
C GLY A 44 2.82 -11.10 -23.18
N LEU A 45 1.81 -10.23 -23.26
CA LEU A 45 1.71 -9.01 -22.47
C LEU A 45 0.79 -9.22 -21.27
N ALA A 46 1.21 -8.73 -20.12
CA ALA A 46 0.42 -8.70 -18.89
C ALA A 46 0.16 -7.25 -18.44
N THR A 47 -0.81 -7.08 -17.57
CA THR A 47 -0.98 -5.83 -16.86
C THR A 47 0.04 -5.78 -15.72
N ILE A 48 0.95 -4.83 -15.79
CA ILE A 48 1.98 -4.57 -14.77
C ILE A 48 1.48 -3.43 -13.90
N ASN A 49 1.26 -3.71 -12.63
CA ASN A 49 1.04 -2.66 -11.63
C ASN A 49 2.38 -2.08 -11.21
N TRP A 50 2.45 -0.76 -11.11
CA TRP A 50 3.65 -0.09 -10.62
C TRP A 50 3.30 1.03 -9.63
N ILE A 51 4.24 1.29 -8.74
CA ILE A 51 4.23 2.36 -7.76
C ILE A 51 5.58 3.06 -7.85
N ALA A 52 5.58 4.35 -8.19
CA ALA A 52 6.74 5.21 -8.11
C ALA A 52 6.60 6.09 -6.87
N GLU A 53 7.66 6.26 -6.10
CA GLU A 53 7.63 6.93 -4.81
C GLU A 53 8.84 7.84 -4.64
N ILE A 54 8.61 9.03 -4.11
CA ILE A 54 9.66 9.93 -3.66
C ILE A 54 9.38 10.47 -2.26
N THR A 55 10.43 10.66 -1.47
CA THR A 55 10.36 11.45 -0.23
C THR A 55 10.50 12.93 -0.59
N MET A 56 9.57 13.73 -0.11
CA MET A 56 9.54 15.18 -0.31
C MET A 56 9.95 15.89 0.98
N ASP A 57 10.32 17.18 0.86
CA ASP A 57 10.44 18.05 2.03
C ASP A 57 9.04 18.17 2.69
N ASN A 58 8.99 17.84 3.97
CA ASN A 58 7.76 17.76 4.75
C ASN A 58 7.34 19.12 5.35
N SER A 59 8.06 20.19 5.07
CA SER A 59 7.86 21.51 5.71
C SER A 59 6.49 22.12 5.46
N ALA A 60 5.85 21.84 4.32
CA ALA A 60 4.53 22.38 3.93
C ALA A 60 3.34 21.48 4.27
N GLY A 61 3.56 20.23 4.71
CA GLY A 61 2.51 19.22 4.84
C GLY A 61 1.92 18.79 3.50
N TRP A 62 0.95 17.88 3.51
CA TRP A 62 0.25 17.45 2.28
C TRP A 62 -0.98 18.33 1.96
N GLY A 63 -1.50 19.07 2.92
CA GLY A 63 -2.75 19.83 2.79
C GLY A 63 -4.00 18.92 2.78
N ASN A 64 -5.09 19.40 2.20
CA ASN A 64 -6.32 18.61 1.99
C ASN A 64 -6.15 17.74 0.75
N GLY A 65 -5.65 16.51 0.93
CA GLY A 65 -5.34 15.60 -0.15
C GLY A 65 -6.57 15.13 -0.91
N ASP A 66 -6.54 15.24 -2.23
CA ASP A 66 -7.43 14.52 -3.11
C ASP A 66 -6.92 13.07 -3.24
N TRP A 67 -7.68 12.13 -2.72
CA TRP A 67 -7.33 10.69 -2.71
C TRP A 67 -7.50 10.00 -4.07
N ASN A 68 -7.96 10.71 -5.07
CA ASN A 68 -8.14 10.20 -6.43
C ASN A 68 -7.61 11.18 -7.48
N LYS A 69 -6.53 11.87 -7.14
CA LYS A 69 -5.92 12.90 -7.97
C LYS A 69 -5.24 12.27 -9.17
N LYS A 70 -5.90 12.36 -10.34
CA LYS A 70 -5.27 12.01 -11.59
C LYS A 70 -4.25 13.08 -11.98
N VAL A 71 -3.04 12.65 -12.37
CA VAL A 71 -1.95 13.53 -12.77
C VAL A 71 -1.39 13.15 -14.15
N ALA A 72 -0.80 14.12 -14.84
CA ALA A 72 -0.03 13.83 -16.04
C ALA A 72 1.32 13.20 -15.67
N ILE A 73 1.82 12.31 -16.52
CA ILE A 73 3.11 11.65 -16.32
C ILE A 73 4.26 12.65 -16.19
N ASP A 74 4.20 13.76 -16.94
CA ASP A 74 5.23 14.81 -16.92
C ASP A 74 5.38 15.50 -15.56
N HIS A 75 4.37 15.36 -14.69
CA HIS A 75 4.39 15.92 -13.34
C HIS A 75 5.54 15.36 -12.48
N PHE A 76 5.88 14.08 -12.66
CA PHE A 76 6.84 13.40 -11.79
C PHE A 76 7.92 12.59 -12.53
N ILE A 77 7.76 12.31 -13.83
CA ILE A 77 8.66 11.39 -14.55
C ILE A 77 10.13 11.82 -14.51
N HIS A 78 10.38 13.13 -14.42
CA HIS A 78 11.73 13.69 -14.34
C HIS A 78 12.55 13.13 -13.16
N HIS A 79 11.91 12.65 -12.10
CA HIS A 79 12.59 11.98 -10.99
C HIS A 79 13.14 10.60 -11.38
N PHE A 80 12.66 10.01 -12.48
CA PHE A 80 12.97 8.64 -12.89
C PHE A 80 13.61 8.54 -14.28
N GLU A 81 13.86 9.66 -14.97
CA GLU A 81 14.39 9.71 -16.34
C GLU A 81 15.71 8.93 -16.53
N GLY A 82 16.57 8.93 -15.53
CA GLY A 82 17.85 8.21 -15.55
C GLY A 82 17.77 6.73 -15.17
N TRP A 83 16.57 6.18 -14.93
CA TRP A 83 16.40 4.81 -14.41
C TRP A 83 16.28 3.80 -15.54
N ASN A 84 17.28 3.75 -16.39
CA ASN A 84 17.40 2.78 -17.49
C ASN A 84 18.45 1.73 -17.13
N TYR A 85 18.07 0.49 -17.20
CA TYR A 85 18.92 -0.66 -16.95
C TYR A 85 18.88 -1.60 -18.14
N ASP A 86 19.91 -2.42 -18.36
CA ASP A 86 19.98 -3.35 -19.52
C ASP A 86 18.76 -4.27 -19.64
N TRP A 87 18.08 -4.53 -18.54
CA TRP A 87 16.97 -5.46 -18.46
C TRP A 87 15.60 -4.81 -18.25
N ILE A 88 15.53 -3.50 -18.02
CA ILE A 88 14.29 -2.75 -17.85
C ILE A 88 14.46 -1.25 -18.11
N ASP A 89 13.51 -0.69 -18.84
CA ASP A 89 13.30 0.73 -19.07
C ASP A 89 12.18 1.22 -18.13
N ILE A 90 12.55 1.79 -16.98
CA ILE A 90 11.58 2.32 -16.01
C ILE A 90 10.80 3.51 -16.57
N PRO A 91 11.43 4.56 -17.15
CA PRO A 91 10.69 5.67 -17.77
C PRO A 91 9.68 5.20 -18.83
N GLY A 92 10.08 4.28 -19.71
CA GLY A 92 9.18 3.72 -20.73
C GLY A 92 8.00 2.96 -20.12
N MET A 93 8.24 2.18 -19.07
CA MET A 93 7.17 1.49 -18.34
C MET A 93 6.19 2.48 -17.69
N LEU A 94 6.67 3.52 -17.03
CA LEU A 94 5.83 4.52 -16.39
C LEU A 94 4.99 5.31 -17.41
N ARG A 95 5.60 5.70 -18.54
CA ARG A 95 4.91 6.40 -19.64
C ARG A 95 3.87 5.54 -20.36
N GLY A 96 3.99 4.24 -20.29
CA GLY A 96 3.03 3.30 -20.87
C GLY A 96 1.68 3.22 -20.13
N ALA A 97 1.47 3.98 -19.07
CA ALA A 97 0.22 3.95 -18.31
C ALA A 97 -0.86 4.82 -18.95
N ASP A 98 -2.08 4.30 -19.07
CA ASP A 98 -3.26 5.06 -19.53
C ASP A 98 -3.69 6.15 -18.53
N ALA A 99 -3.46 5.92 -17.27
CA ALA A 99 -3.78 6.85 -16.18
C ALA A 99 -2.81 6.69 -15.01
N VAL A 100 -2.46 7.80 -14.41
CA VAL A 100 -1.64 7.87 -13.20
C VAL A 100 -2.37 8.61 -12.12
N TYR A 101 -2.31 8.08 -10.91
CA TYR A 101 -2.91 8.68 -9.72
C TYR A 101 -1.86 8.95 -8.67
N GLU A 102 -1.94 10.14 -8.07
CA GLU A 102 -1.05 10.63 -7.01
C GLU A 102 -1.68 10.40 -5.64
N TYR A 103 -0.89 9.85 -4.72
CA TYR A 103 -1.31 9.56 -3.34
C TYR A 103 -0.25 10.01 -2.35
N PRO A 104 -0.62 10.68 -1.26
CA PRO A 104 0.29 10.85 -0.13
C PRO A 104 0.47 9.53 0.60
N MET A 105 1.66 9.26 1.11
CA MET A 105 1.87 8.16 2.04
C MET A 105 1.37 8.58 3.42
N ILE A 106 0.24 8.05 3.81
CA ILE A 106 -0.44 8.38 5.07
C ILE A 106 -0.69 7.11 5.87
N ASP A 107 -0.57 7.24 7.17
CA ASP A 107 -1.05 6.28 8.15
C ASP A 107 -1.88 6.99 9.23
N ARG A 108 -2.26 6.26 10.24
CA ARG A 108 -2.91 6.79 11.44
C ARG A 108 -2.15 6.40 12.70
N ASP A 109 -2.15 7.28 13.69
CA ASP A 109 -1.66 6.91 15.00
C ASP A 109 -2.51 5.80 15.60
N PRO A 110 -1.88 4.81 16.23
CA PRO A 110 -2.62 3.78 16.95
C PRO A 110 -3.57 4.36 18.00
N VAL A 111 -4.74 3.77 18.10
CA VAL A 111 -5.73 4.11 19.13
C VAL A 111 -5.72 3.06 20.24
N PRO A 112 -6.09 3.40 21.48
CA PRO A 112 -6.01 2.49 22.62
C PRO A 112 -7.02 1.34 22.56
N SER A 113 -8.06 1.46 21.76
CA SER A 113 -9.09 0.43 21.56
C SER A 113 -9.71 0.54 20.18
N TRP A 114 -9.95 -0.61 19.56
CA TRP A 114 -10.71 -0.73 18.30
C TRP A 114 -12.19 -1.02 18.53
N VAL A 115 -12.60 -1.13 19.79
CA VAL A 115 -13.97 -1.50 20.17
C VAL A 115 -14.57 -0.41 21.05
N ASP A 116 -15.79 -0.03 20.67
CA ASP A 116 -16.66 0.84 21.44
C ASP A 116 -18.08 0.23 21.47
N TRP A 117 -18.55 -0.18 22.64
CA TRP A 117 -19.84 -0.87 22.85
C TRP A 117 -20.02 -2.08 21.93
N HIS A 118 -20.84 -1.92 20.88
CA HIS A 118 -21.16 -2.95 19.90
C HIS A 118 -20.53 -2.71 18.54
N VAL A 119 -19.59 -1.77 18.44
CA VAL A 119 -18.85 -1.43 17.23
C VAL A 119 -17.43 -1.91 17.36
N ALA A 120 -16.91 -2.56 16.30
CA ALA A 120 -15.50 -2.91 16.19
C ALA A 120 -14.93 -2.41 14.86
N LEU A 121 -13.72 -1.85 14.91
CA LEU A 121 -12.96 -1.47 13.72
C LEU A 121 -12.12 -2.67 13.23
N LEU A 122 -11.98 -2.82 11.92
CA LEU A 122 -11.15 -3.85 11.28
C LEU A 122 -10.38 -3.23 10.10
N GLY A 123 -9.25 -3.85 9.76
CA GLY A 123 -8.44 -3.44 8.62
C GLY A 123 -8.00 -1.98 8.70
N ASP A 124 -8.05 -1.27 7.59
CA ASP A 124 -7.60 0.13 7.53
C ASP A 124 -8.41 1.07 8.44
N ALA A 125 -9.64 0.72 8.81
CA ALA A 125 -10.40 1.48 9.80
C ALA A 125 -9.77 1.42 11.20
N ALA A 126 -9.13 0.30 11.54
CA ALA A 126 -8.46 0.08 12.81
C ALA A 126 -6.98 0.48 12.80
N HIS A 127 -6.28 0.19 11.69
CA HIS A 127 -4.81 0.24 11.64
C HIS A 127 -4.28 0.58 10.24
N ALA A 128 -4.79 1.67 9.63
CA ALA A 128 -4.20 2.19 8.40
C ALA A 128 -2.69 2.40 8.58
N MET A 129 -1.88 1.78 7.74
CA MET A 129 -0.43 1.76 7.87
C MET A 129 0.26 2.02 6.54
N TYR A 130 1.53 2.45 6.58
CA TYR A 130 2.33 2.57 5.37
C TYR A 130 2.50 1.23 4.67
N PRO A 131 2.47 1.20 3.34
CA PRO A 131 2.56 -0.04 2.56
C PRO A 131 3.97 -0.66 2.55
N THR A 132 4.95 -0.03 3.19
CA THR A 132 6.36 -0.46 3.22
C THR A 132 6.56 -1.91 3.66
N GLY A 133 5.76 -2.36 4.63
CA GLY A 133 5.80 -3.75 5.12
C GLY A 133 4.91 -4.73 4.36
N SER A 134 4.10 -4.27 3.39
CA SER A 134 3.10 -5.08 2.67
C SER A 134 2.15 -5.85 3.60
N ASN A 135 1.85 -5.30 4.78
CA ASN A 135 1.13 -6.00 5.86
C ASN A 135 -0.37 -5.71 5.92
N GLY A 136 -0.87 -4.60 5.34
CA GLY A 136 -2.23 -4.12 5.57
C GLY A 136 -3.31 -5.15 5.27
N ALA A 137 -3.32 -5.73 4.06
CA ALA A 137 -4.30 -6.73 3.66
C ALA A 137 -4.20 -8.02 4.49
N SER A 138 -2.97 -8.45 4.82
CA SER A 138 -2.75 -9.65 5.64
C SER A 138 -3.29 -9.46 7.05
N GLN A 139 -3.09 -8.29 7.65
CA GLN A 139 -3.63 -7.98 8.99
C GLN A 139 -5.15 -7.91 8.97
N ALA A 140 -5.77 -7.33 7.95
CA ALA A 140 -7.23 -7.30 7.81
C ALA A 140 -7.84 -8.72 7.74
N ILE A 141 -7.14 -9.67 7.08
CA ILE A 141 -7.56 -11.09 7.07
C ILE A 141 -7.42 -11.72 8.46
N VAL A 142 -6.34 -11.41 9.18
CA VAL A 142 -6.14 -11.88 10.56
C VAL A 142 -7.22 -11.32 11.49
N ASP A 143 -7.57 -10.04 11.36
CA ASP A 143 -8.65 -9.41 12.13
C ASP A 143 -9.96 -10.19 11.96
N ALA A 144 -10.36 -10.43 10.71
CA ALA A 144 -11.60 -11.15 10.41
C ALA A 144 -11.60 -12.57 11.01
N ARG A 145 -10.46 -13.26 10.94
CA ARG A 145 -10.30 -14.60 11.50
C ARG A 145 -10.39 -14.58 13.03
N VAL A 146 -9.69 -13.67 13.70
CA VAL A 146 -9.66 -13.58 15.17
C VAL A 146 -11.02 -13.15 15.71
N LEU A 147 -11.65 -12.14 15.08
CA LEU A 147 -13.00 -11.72 15.45
C LEU A 147 -14.01 -12.85 15.27
N GLY A 148 -13.96 -13.56 14.14
CA GLY A 148 -14.83 -14.72 13.89
C GLY A 148 -14.64 -15.83 14.94
N ALA A 149 -13.40 -16.17 15.29
CA ALA A 149 -13.09 -17.14 16.33
C ALA A 149 -13.59 -16.70 17.71
N ALA A 150 -13.45 -15.41 18.04
CA ALA A 150 -13.98 -14.83 19.28
C ALA A 150 -15.50 -14.95 19.35
N MET A 151 -16.22 -14.65 18.25
CA MET A 151 -17.67 -14.77 18.15
C MET A 151 -18.15 -16.23 18.28
N VAL A 152 -17.41 -17.18 17.71
CA VAL A 152 -17.72 -18.62 17.86
C VAL A 152 -17.55 -19.06 19.32
N SER A 153 -16.52 -18.56 20.00
CA SER A 153 -16.18 -18.93 21.39
C SER A 153 -17.08 -18.28 22.44
N LYS A 154 -17.44 -17.00 22.25
CA LYS A 154 -18.12 -16.16 23.24
C LYS A 154 -19.55 -15.79 22.87
N GLY A 155 -19.99 -16.13 21.65
CA GLY A 155 -21.23 -15.62 21.07
C GLY A 155 -21.04 -14.25 20.42
N VAL A 156 -22.07 -13.80 19.69
CA VAL A 156 -22.06 -12.49 19.02
C VAL A 156 -22.45 -11.40 20.03
N ASN A 157 -21.50 -10.95 20.82
CA ASN A 157 -21.72 -10.02 21.93
C ASN A 157 -20.46 -9.19 22.25
N GLY A 158 -20.54 -8.29 23.23
CA GLY A 158 -19.43 -7.44 23.65
C GLY A 158 -18.19 -8.19 24.16
N GLU A 159 -18.35 -9.39 24.76
CA GLU A 159 -17.20 -10.19 25.23
C GLU A 159 -16.34 -10.66 24.05
N ALA A 160 -16.97 -11.06 22.93
CA ALA A 160 -16.25 -11.43 21.72
C ALA A 160 -15.47 -10.25 21.15
N LEU A 161 -16.06 -9.04 21.15
CA LEU A 161 -15.39 -7.83 20.69
C LEU A 161 -14.20 -7.47 21.58
N GLN A 162 -14.34 -7.56 22.89
CA GLN A 162 -13.25 -7.30 23.82
C GLN A 162 -12.13 -8.34 23.71
N LEU A 163 -12.46 -9.62 23.46
CA LEU A 163 -11.45 -10.65 23.22
C LEU A 163 -10.67 -10.36 21.93
N TYR A 164 -11.34 -9.97 20.85
CA TYR A 164 -10.71 -9.54 19.60
C TYR A 164 -9.76 -8.35 19.83
N ASN A 165 -10.25 -7.30 20.48
CA ASN A 165 -9.46 -6.10 20.79
C ASN A 165 -8.22 -6.43 21.64
N GLY A 166 -8.39 -7.17 22.72
CA GLY A 166 -7.29 -7.55 23.61
C GLY A 166 -6.24 -8.46 22.95
N THR A 167 -6.66 -9.19 21.89
CA THR A 167 -5.74 -10.08 21.15
C THR A 167 -4.89 -9.32 20.13
N LEU A 168 -5.46 -8.33 19.42
CA LEU A 168 -4.82 -7.75 18.24
C LEU A 168 -4.45 -6.26 18.34
N CYS A 169 -5.15 -5.47 19.15
CA CYS A 169 -4.97 -4.02 19.15
C CYS A 169 -3.51 -3.61 19.41
N GLU A 170 -2.89 -4.10 20.47
CA GLU A 170 -1.51 -3.75 20.82
C GLU A 170 -0.48 -4.32 19.83
N PRO A 171 -0.48 -5.63 19.47
CA PRO A 171 0.47 -6.18 18.54
C PRO A 171 0.45 -5.50 17.17
N ILE A 172 -0.73 -5.19 16.63
CA ILE A 172 -0.85 -4.55 15.32
C ILE A 172 -0.50 -3.07 15.39
N SER A 173 -0.81 -2.38 16.48
CA SER A 173 -0.33 -1.02 16.74
C SER A 173 1.20 -0.93 16.65
N ALA A 174 1.90 -1.93 17.19
CA ALA A 174 3.35 -2.01 17.05
C ALA A 174 3.81 -2.23 15.60
N VAL A 175 3.03 -2.94 14.77
CA VAL A 175 3.31 -3.07 13.31
C VAL A 175 3.15 -1.73 12.62
N VAL A 176 2.07 -0.98 12.90
CA VAL A 176 1.86 0.36 12.33
C VAL A 176 3.08 1.25 12.58
N LEU A 177 3.54 1.31 13.83
CA LEU A 177 4.68 2.14 14.20
C LEU A 177 5.99 1.69 13.55
N ARG A 178 6.24 0.38 13.45
CA ARG A 178 7.43 -0.15 12.76
C ARG A 178 7.46 0.17 11.26
N ASN A 179 6.30 0.30 10.61
CA ASN A 179 6.24 0.64 9.19
C ASN A 179 6.63 2.08 8.88
N ARG A 180 6.79 2.93 9.91
CA ARG A 180 7.25 4.32 9.76
C ARG A 180 8.77 4.45 9.62
N GLY A 181 9.54 3.42 9.98
CA GLY A 181 11.00 3.37 9.92
C GLY A 181 11.63 3.06 11.25
#